data_13751185232de0905549dc0ea26bd143
#
_entry.id   13751185232de0905549dc0ea26bd143
#
_cell.length_a   1.000
_cell.length_b   1.000
_cell.length_c   1.000
_cell.angle_alpha   90.00
_cell.angle_beta   90.00
_cell.angle_gamma   90.00
#
_symmetry.space_group_name_H-M   'P 1'
#
loop_
_entity.id
_entity.type
_entity.pdbx_description
1 polymer ?
#
loop_
_entity_poly.entity_id
_entity_poly.type
_entity_poly.pdbx_seq_one_letter_code
_entity_poly.pdbx_strand_id
1 'polypeptide(L)'
;LLILQEYPTLRAVLLYRVAHAALGAPGLGGSRGRDIAQRLTAAARLDTGIEIHPNARIGARFVIDHGWGTVVGETAIIGDDCYVLGGVTLGAVGISNNVDGKRHPTIGDRVQIGGNARILGDVTVGSDCFIGSYTLITADVAPKSRVLIVNQLQIVHGDHGAAEGMTIHGVVRLGQKLVMQATGIVQPVAWIVSTDGIPLLSLITRHHDDDPQVFILEFPPSALDRLLHQREQLDLCIEDRGRKALIIDLHRLFRCYNFGSNRAPRQEPERLEPSFV
;
A
#
# COMPACT_ATOMS: atom_id res chain seq x y z
N LEU A 1 19.63 29.16 -1.67
CA LEU A 1 20.56 28.16 -1.14
C LEU A 1 20.02 27.50 0.15
N LEU A 2 19.46 28.26 1.12
CA LEU A 2 18.88 27.69 2.37
C LEU A 2 17.79 26.65 2.10
N ILE A 3 16.85 26.90 1.18
CA ILE A 3 15.77 25.96 0.85
C ILE A 3 16.32 24.60 0.40
N LEU A 4 17.38 24.57 -0.39
CA LEU A 4 17.99 23.31 -0.84
C LEU A 4 18.71 22.53 0.28
N GLN A 5 19.12 23.24 1.34
CA GLN A 5 19.71 22.60 2.52
C GLN A 5 18.64 22.01 3.44
N GLU A 6 17.52 22.69 3.59
CA GLU A 6 16.43 22.29 4.48
C GLU A 6 15.51 21.21 3.88
N TYR A 7 15.42 21.15 2.52
CA TYR A 7 14.53 20.21 1.83
C TYR A 7 15.29 19.21 0.96
N PRO A 8 15.77 18.09 1.54
CA PRO A 8 16.48 17.05 0.79
C PRO A 8 15.73 16.51 -0.42
N THR A 9 14.41 16.42 -0.32
CA THR A 9 13.54 15.93 -1.40
C THR A 9 13.55 16.84 -2.62
N LEU A 10 13.54 18.17 -2.42
CA LEU A 10 13.68 19.13 -3.50
C LEU A 10 15.05 19.00 -4.17
N ARG A 11 16.12 18.79 -3.37
CA ARG A 11 17.46 18.58 -3.87
C ARG A 11 17.57 17.32 -4.74
N ALA A 12 16.94 16.21 -4.32
CA ALA A 12 16.88 14.99 -5.11
C ALA A 12 16.21 15.21 -6.47
N VAL A 13 15.06 15.88 -6.49
CA VAL A 13 14.35 16.19 -7.73
C VAL A 13 15.18 17.12 -8.62
N LEU A 14 15.84 18.13 -8.07
CA LEU A 14 16.72 19.02 -8.83
C LEU A 14 17.90 18.27 -9.46
N LEU A 15 18.60 17.43 -8.66
CA LEU A 15 19.71 16.63 -9.17
C LEU A 15 19.25 15.66 -10.27
N TYR A 16 18.08 15.04 -10.13
CA TYR A 16 17.47 14.25 -11.20
C TYR A 16 17.23 15.10 -12.47
N ARG A 17 16.64 16.30 -12.37
CA ARG A 17 16.39 17.16 -13.53
C ARG A 17 17.69 17.48 -14.28
N VAL A 18 18.76 17.81 -13.55
CA VAL A 18 20.07 18.07 -14.15
C VAL A 18 20.66 16.79 -14.76
N ALA A 19 20.57 15.65 -14.09
CA ALA A 19 21.03 14.37 -14.59
C ALA A 19 20.30 13.96 -15.87
N HIS A 20 18.99 14.10 -15.90
CA HIS A 20 18.16 13.83 -17.07
C HIS A 20 18.53 14.73 -18.26
N ALA A 21 18.67 16.03 -18.02
CA ALA A 21 19.07 16.98 -19.05
C ALA A 21 20.48 16.69 -19.62
N ALA A 22 21.41 16.23 -18.79
CA ALA A 22 22.77 15.90 -19.22
C ALA A 22 22.82 14.75 -20.25
N LEU A 23 21.85 13.81 -20.23
CA LEU A 23 21.77 12.72 -21.19
C LEU A 23 21.54 13.17 -22.62
N GLY A 24 20.79 14.26 -22.83
CA GLY A 24 20.46 14.84 -24.13
C GLY A 24 21.19 16.14 -24.46
N ALA A 25 22.12 16.60 -23.61
CA ALA A 25 22.72 17.92 -23.75
C ALA A 25 23.64 17.99 -24.99
N PRO A 26 23.41 18.94 -25.91
CA PRO A 26 24.31 19.18 -27.04
C PRO A 26 25.74 19.48 -26.57
N GLY A 27 26.73 18.81 -27.15
CA GLY A 27 28.14 19.04 -26.85
C GLY A 27 28.74 18.23 -25.70
N LEU A 28 27.94 17.47 -24.92
CA LEU A 28 28.46 16.60 -23.88
C LEU A 28 28.91 15.22 -24.42
N GLY A 29 28.51 14.83 -25.64
CA GLY A 29 28.76 13.49 -26.19
C GLY A 29 28.10 12.38 -25.32
N GLY A 30 27.61 11.31 -25.93
CA GLY A 30 26.79 10.31 -25.24
C GLY A 30 27.44 9.64 -24.02
N SER A 31 28.76 9.44 -23.99
CA SER A 31 29.49 8.85 -22.85
C SER A 31 29.63 9.85 -21.69
N ARG A 32 29.99 11.09 -21.98
CA ARG A 32 30.22 12.12 -20.97
C ARG A 32 28.90 12.55 -20.29
N GLY A 33 27.81 12.67 -21.05
CA GLY A 33 26.48 12.94 -20.49
C GLY A 33 26.03 11.83 -19.57
N ARG A 34 26.26 10.56 -19.94
CA ARG A 34 25.95 9.40 -19.07
C ARG A 34 26.78 9.40 -17.78
N ASP A 35 28.08 9.68 -17.84
CA ASP A 35 28.94 9.75 -16.65
C ASP A 35 28.46 10.84 -15.68
N ILE A 36 28.13 12.02 -16.18
CA ILE A 36 27.58 13.12 -15.36
C ILE A 36 26.26 12.69 -14.74
N ALA A 37 25.33 12.11 -15.52
CA ALA A 37 24.04 11.67 -15.02
C ALA A 37 24.17 10.62 -13.91
N GLN A 38 25.04 9.64 -14.08
CA GLN A 38 25.29 8.60 -13.07
C GLN A 38 25.88 9.18 -11.78
N ARG A 39 26.84 10.10 -11.86
CA ARG A 39 27.42 10.77 -10.69
C ARG A 39 26.39 11.58 -9.93
N LEU A 40 25.53 12.32 -10.63
CA LEU A 40 24.47 13.11 -10.00
C LEU A 40 23.42 12.21 -9.32
N THR A 41 23.04 11.11 -9.97
CA THR A 41 22.12 10.11 -9.36
C THR A 41 22.72 9.47 -8.12
N ALA A 42 24.00 9.08 -8.18
CA ALA A 42 24.70 8.53 -7.02
C ALA A 42 24.80 9.53 -5.87
N ALA A 43 25.13 10.79 -6.17
CA ALA A 43 25.16 11.88 -5.18
C ALA A 43 23.79 12.11 -4.55
N ALA A 44 22.72 12.16 -5.35
CA ALA A 44 21.36 12.31 -4.85
C ALA A 44 20.97 11.18 -3.87
N ARG A 45 21.26 9.92 -4.25
CA ARG A 45 20.97 8.75 -3.41
C ARG A 45 21.74 8.78 -2.08
N LEU A 46 23.03 9.09 -2.12
CA LEU A 46 23.86 9.15 -0.91
C LEU A 46 23.45 10.27 0.03
N ASP A 47 23.05 11.41 -0.52
CA ASP A 47 22.73 12.61 0.26
C ASP A 47 21.29 12.61 0.79
N THR A 48 20.35 12.05 0.05
CA THR A 48 18.91 12.17 0.34
C THR A 48 18.20 10.84 0.60
N GLY A 49 18.85 9.70 0.31
CA GLY A 49 18.23 8.39 0.35
C GLY A 49 17.16 8.16 -0.74
N ILE A 50 17.10 9.04 -1.74
CA ILE A 50 16.15 8.98 -2.86
C ILE A 50 16.90 8.60 -4.13
N GLU A 51 16.40 7.60 -4.85
CA GLU A 51 16.97 7.15 -6.11
C GLU A 51 15.98 7.38 -7.26
N ILE A 52 16.34 8.27 -8.19
CA ILE A 52 15.58 8.50 -9.42
C ILE A 52 16.50 8.22 -10.58
N HIS A 53 16.17 7.22 -11.40
CA HIS A 53 16.97 6.89 -12.56
C HIS A 53 16.93 8.05 -13.58
N PRO A 54 18.06 8.48 -14.16
CA PRO A 54 18.11 9.65 -15.03
C PRO A 54 17.34 9.47 -16.36
N ASN A 55 17.07 8.24 -16.79
CA ASN A 55 16.22 7.94 -17.95
C ASN A 55 14.71 8.01 -17.64
N ALA A 56 14.29 8.04 -16.38
CA ALA A 56 12.89 8.22 -16.03
C ALA A 56 12.35 9.53 -16.65
N ARG A 57 11.09 9.53 -17.01
CA ARG A 57 10.42 10.72 -17.55
C ARG A 57 9.42 11.25 -16.54
N ILE A 58 9.67 12.42 -16.00
CA ILE A 58 8.83 13.00 -14.93
C ILE A 58 8.34 14.38 -15.39
N GLY A 59 7.05 14.58 -15.36
CA GLY A 59 6.36 15.82 -15.71
C GLY A 59 6.68 16.99 -14.77
N ALA A 60 5.96 18.08 -14.92
CA ALA A 60 6.14 19.30 -14.13
C ALA A 60 5.54 19.15 -12.72
N ARG A 61 6.00 19.98 -11.77
CA ARG A 61 5.46 20.12 -10.42
C ARG A 61 5.37 18.78 -9.65
N PHE A 62 6.36 17.91 -9.88
CA PHE A 62 6.52 16.66 -9.16
C PHE A 62 7.07 16.93 -7.76
N VAL A 63 6.39 16.44 -6.74
CA VAL A 63 6.75 16.60 -5.33
C VAL A 63 7.01 15.26 -4.69
N ILE A 64 8.13 15.16 -3.96
CA ILE A 64 8.41 14.06 -3.03
C ILE A 64 8.41 14.65 -1.63
N ASP A 65 7.66 14.05 -0.72
CA ASP A 65 7.62 14.44 0.69
C ASP A 65 8.07 13.27 1.58
N HIS A 66 8.88 13.56 2.61
CA HIS A 66 9.50 12.52 3.45
C HIS A 66 10.21 11.41 2.66
N GLY A 67 10.92 11.75 1.60
CA GLY A 67 11.30 10.91 0.46
C GLY A 67 12.27 9.76 0.71
N TRP A 68 12.79 9.55 1.92
CA TRP A 68 13.75 8.48 2.20
C TRP A 68 13.27 7.12 1.68
N GLY A 69 14.15 6.39 0.96
CA GLY A 69 13.85 5.07 0.41
C GLY A 69 12.96 5.07 -0.84
N THR A 70 12.63 6.24 -1.39
CA THR A 70 11.90 6.33 -2.66
C THR A 70 12.79 5.93 -3.83
N VAL A 71 12.27 5.06 -4.71
CA VAL A 71 12.94 4.57 -5.90
C VAL A 71 12.07 4.77 -7.13
N VAL A 72 12.60 5.43 -8.16
CA VAL A 72 11.97 5.60 -9.48
C VAL A 72 12.86 4.94 -10.54
N GLY A 73 12.36 3.85 -11.13
CA GLY A 73 13.12 3.04 -12.08
C GLY A 73 13.28 3.68 -13.45
N GLU A 74 14.20 3.11 -14.24
CA GLU A 74 14.69 3.63 -15.52
C GLU A 74 13.61 3.99 -16.53
N THR A 75 12.62 3.13 -16.73
CA THR A 75 11.60 3.30 -17.76
C THR A 75 10.27 3.85 -17.18
N ALA A 76 10.31 4.36 -15.94
CA ALA A 76 9.14 4.98 -15.32
C ALA A 76 8.74 6.28 -16.05
N ILE A 77 7.44 6.48 -16.17
CA ILE A 77 6.85 7.71 -16.68
C ILE A 77 5.92 8.26 -15.60
N ILE A 78 6.05 9.54 -15.27
CA ILE A 78 5.22 10.23 -14.28
C ILE A 78 4.70 11.49 -14.94
N GLY A 79 3.39 11.73 -14.87
CA GLY A 79 2.74 12.92 -15.39
C GLY A 79 3.00 14.17 -14.54
N ASP A 80 2.20 15.20 -14.80
CA ASP A 80 2.27 16.49 -14.12
C ASP A 80 1.56 16.44 -12.75
N ASP A 81 1.95 17.34 -11.83
CA ASP A 81 1.28 17.57 -10.54
C ASP A 81 1.19 16.33 -9.65
N CYS A 82 2.12 15.40 -9.77
CA CYS A 82 2.14 14.19 -8.95
C CYS A 82 2.80 14.44 -7.59
N TYR A 83 2.24 13.81 -6.54
CA TYR A 83 2.72 13.91 -5.17
C TYR A 83 3.02 12.50 -4.63
N VAL A 84 4.24 12.29 -4.12
CA VAL A 84 4.72 10.99 -3.68
C VAL A 84 5.31 11.09 -2.27
N LEU A 85 4.91 10.21 -1.38
CA LEU A 85 5.50 10.09 -0.05
C LEU A 85 6.75 9.18 -0.04
N GLY A 86 7.47 9.17 1.09
CA GLY A 86 8.69 8.38 1.26
C GLY A 86 8.48 6.87 1.12
N GLY A 87 9.55 6.17 0.71
CA GLY A 87 9.58 4.72 0.59
C GLY A 87 8.81 4.15 -0.60
N VAL A 88 8.26 4.99 -1.47
CA VAL A 88 7.54 4.54 -2.68
C VAL A 88 8.52 3.93 -3.67
N THR A 89 8.13 2.79 -4.26
CA THR A 89 8.90 2.11 -5.32
C THR A 89 8.09 2.07 -6.61
N LEU A 90 8.59 2.74 -7.65
CA LEU A 90 8.15 2.59 -9.04
C LEU A 90 9.13 1.67 -9.75
N GLY A 91 8.92 0.36 -9.62
CA GLY A 91 9.90 -0.68 -9.92
C GLY A 91 9.49 -1.63 -11.03
N ALA A 92 10.39 -2.54 -11.38
CA ALA A 92 10.11 -3.71 -12.20
C ALA A 92 9.59 -4.87 -11.33
N VAL A 93 8.90 -5.85 -11.95
CA VAL A 93 8.42 -7.06 -11.24
C VAL A 93 9.55 -8.03 -10.96
N GLY A 94 10.47 -8.20 -11.93
CA GLY A 94 11.57 -9.16 -11.81
C GLY A 94 12.68 -8.67 -10.87
N ILE A 95 13.40 -9.62 -10.27
CA ILE A 95 14.56 -9.34 -9.42
C ILE A 95 15.84 -9.30 -10.28
N SER A 96 16.12 -10.38 -11.01
CA SER A 96 17.34 -10.52 -11.84
C SER A 96 17.06 -10.78 -13.32
N ASN A 97 15.84 -11.07 -13.69
CA ASN A 97 15.42 -11.49 -15.03
C ASN A 97 14.44 -10.50 -15.67
N ASN A 98 14.67 -9.20 -15.44
CA ASN A 98 13.84 -8.18 -16.07
C ASN A 98 14.05 -8.19 -17.60
N VAL A 99 12.95 -8.06 -18.33
CA VAL A 99 12.97 -7.91 -19.78
C VAL A 99 13.56 -6.57 -20.19
N ASP A 100 14.15 -6.52 -21.37
CA ASP A 100 14.57 -5.26 -21.98
C ASP A 100 13.35 -4.41 -22.35
N GLY A 101 13.53 -3.09 -22.35
CA GLY A 101 12.48 -2.13 -22.71
C GLY A 101 11.66 -1.64 -21.52
N LYS A 102 10.39 -1.35 -21.77
CA LYS A 102 9.45 -0.82 -20.75
C LYS A 102 9.15 -1.89 -19.71
N ARG A 103 9.48 -1.60 -18.44
CA ARG A 103 9.34 -2.53 -17.30
C ARG A 103 8.99 -1.84 -15.98
N HIS A 104 8.84 -0.52 -16.00
CA HIS A 104 8.46 0.29 -14.85
C HIS A 104 7.14 1.01 -15.14
N PRO A 105 6.40 1.43 -14.12
CA PRO A 105 5.04 1.95 -14.30
C PRO A 105 4.97 3.26 -15.07
N THR A 106 3.77 3.50 -15.60
CA THR A 106 3.34 4.79 -16.12
C THR A 106 2.30 5.38 -15.17
N ILE A 107 2.57 6.56 -14.63
CA ILE A 107 1.71 7.30 -13.70
C ILE A 107 1.15 8.49 -14.45
N GLY A 108 -0.17 8.66 -14.45
CA GLY A 108 -0.86 9.80 -15.04
C GLY A 108 -0.65 11.10 -14.25
N ASP A 109 -1.41 12.13 -14.58
CA ASP A 109 -1.32 13.43 -13.93
C ASP A 109 -2.09 13.47 -12.60
N ARG A 110 -1.66 14.33 -11.67
CA ARG A 110 -2.33 14.60 -10.39
C ARG A 110 -2.56 13.34 -9.55
N VAL A 111 -1.63 12.39 -9.64
CA VAL A 111 -1.66 11.16 -8.85
C VAL A 111 -0.98 11.41 -7.51
N GLN A 112 -1.63 10.96 -6.44
CA GLN A 112 -1.07 10.99 -5.08
C GLN A 112 -0.73 9.56 -4.66
N ILE A 113 0.52 9.34 -4.20
CA ILE A 113 1.02 8.03 -3.82
C ILE A 113 1.49 8.05 -2.36
N GLY A 114 0.80 7.29 -1.53
CA GLY A 114 1.09 7.14 -0.10
C GLY A 114 2.39 6.41 0.19
N GLY A 115 2.94 6.63 1.36
CA GLY A 115 4.24 6.11 1.77
C GLY A 115 4.34 4.58 1.71
N ASN A 116 5.50 4.09 1.31
CA ASN A 116 5.82 2.66 1.16
C ASN A 116 4.93 1.90 0.16
N ALA A 117 4.17 2.58 -0.68
CA ALA A 117 3.46 1.94 -1.78
C ALA A 117 4.46 1.43 -2.83
N ARG A 118 4.12 0.30 -3.45
CA ARG A 118 4.92 -0.32 -4.52
C ARG A 118 4.07 -0.45 -5.76
N ILE A 119 4.51 0.13 -6.86
CA ILE A 119 3.88 -0.02 -8.18
C ILE A 119 4.91 -0.68 -9.06
N LEU A 120 4.63 -1.91 -9.47
CA LEU A 120 5.64 -2.78 -10.08
C LEU A 120 5.18 -3.27 -11.45
N GLY A 121 6.10 -3.20 -12.40
CA GLY A 121 5.88 -3.67 -13.77
C GLY A 121 5.50 -2.57 -14.74
N ASP A 122 5.27 -2.96 -15.99
CA ASP A 122 4.72 -2.09 -17.03
C ASP A 122 3.19 -1.96 -16.85
N VAL A 123 2.80 -1.27 -15.80
CA VAL A 123 1.39 -1.02 -15.45
C VAL A 123 1.10 0.47 -15.53
N THR A 124 -0.15 0.82 -15.78
CA THR A 124 -0.60 2.21 -15.88
C THR A 124 -1.49 2.56 -14.70
N VAL A 125 -1.15 3.62 -13.97
CA VAL A 125 -2.04 4.29 -13.03
C VAL A 125 -2.59 5.54 -13.70
N GLY A 126 -3.89 5.58 -13.94
CA GLY A 126 -4.57 6.69 -14.60
C GLY A 126 -4.50 8.00 -13.80
N SER A 127 -4.79 9.12 -14.45
CA SER A 127 -4.78 10.45 -13.83
C SER A 127 -5.81 10.57 -12.70
N ASP A 128 -5.56 11.50 -11.76
CA ASP A 128 -6.45 11.81 -10.63
C ASP A 128 -6.64 10.64 -9.66
N CYS A 129 -5.69 9.70 -9.60
CA CYS A 129 -5.74 8.57 -8.67
C CYS A 129 -5.14 8.89 -7.31
N PHE A 130 -5.69 8.22 -6.29
CA PHE A 130 -5.11 8.19 -4.95
C PHE A 130 -4.69 6.75 -4.62
N ILE A 131 -3.40 6.54 -4.39
CA ILE A 131 -2.82 5.26 -3.98
C ILE A 131 -2.45 5.34 -2.51
N GLY A 132 -3.09 4.54 -1.68
CA GLY A 132 -2.86 4.52 -0.24
C GLY A 132 -1.48 3.97 0.14
N SER A 133 -1.04 4.28 1.35
CA SER A 133 0.22 3.78 1.89
C SER A 133 0.26 2.25 1.94
N TYR A 134 1.45 1.67 1.72
CA TYR A 134 1.71 0.22 1.73
C TYR A 134 0.95 -0.59 0.67
N THR A 135 0.30 0.04 -0.30
CA THR A 135 -0.35 -0.71 -1.40
C THR A 135 0.67 -1.35 -2.32
N LEU A 136 0.33 -2.51 -2.85
CA LEU A 136 1.04 -3.17 -3.94
C LEU A 136 0.17 -3.14 -5.20
N ILE A 137 0.65 -2.48 -6.25
CA ILE A 137 0.00 -2.36 -7.55
C ILE A 137 0.82 -3.16 -8.58
N THR A 138 0.20 -4.15 -9.20
CA THR A 138 0.78 -5.00 -10.26
C THR A 138 -0.14 -5.14 -11.47
N ALA A 139 -1.21 -4.34 -11.51
CA ALA A 139 -2.17 -4.27 -12.62
C ALA A 139 -2.59 -2.81 -12.84
N ASP A 140 -3.15 -2.55 -14.01
CA ASP A 140 -3.61 -1.20 -14.37
C ASP A 140 -4.68 -0.67 -13.42
N VAL A 141 -4.62 0.63 -13.14
CA VAL A 141 -5.58 1.35 -12.32
C VAL A 141 -6.27 2.41 -13.18
N ALA A 142 -7.59 2.32 -13.28
CA ALA A 142 -8.37 3.27 -14.05
C ALA A 142 -8.24 4.71 -13.48
N PRO A 143 -8.36 5.76 -14.31
CA PRO A 143 -8.33 7.14 -13.83
C PRO A 143 -9.37 7.43 -12.75
N LYS A 144 -9.09 8.39 -11.86
CA LYS A 144 -9.96 8.83 -10.76
C LYS A 144 -10.28 7.72 -9.74
N SER A 145 -9.44 6.69 -9.67
CA SER A 145 -9.58 5.59 -8.73
C SER A 145 -8.91 5.90 -7.39
N ARG A 146 -9.45 5.30 -6.34
CA ARG A 146 -8.86 5.30 -5.01
C ARG A 146 -8.51 3.87 -4.63
N VAL A 147 -7.23 3.57 -4.52
CA VAL A 147 -6.73 2.24 -4.13
C VAL A 147 -6.24 2.32 -2.70
N LEU A 148 -6.78 1.49 -1.84
CA LEU A 148 -6.44 1.42 -0.42
C LEU A 148 -6.23 -0.03 -0.02
N ILE A 149 -5.30 -0.27 0.90
CA ILE A 149 -5.29 -1.53 1.63
C ILE A 149 -6.38 -1.43 2.70
N VAL A 150 -7.37 -2.28 2.57
CA VAL A 150 -8.41 -2.46 3.59
C VAL A 150 -8.07 -3.73 4.35
N ASN A 151 -8.09 -3.67 5.70
CA ASN A 151 -7.85 -4.82 6.58
C ASN A 151 -6.40 -5.36 6.55
N GLN A 152 -5.44 -4.56 7.00
CA GLN A 152 -4.14 -5.10 7.42
C GLN A 152 -4.34 -5.94 8.70
N LEU A 153 -4.82 -7.16 8.53
CA LEU A 153 -4.93 -8.12 9.62
C LEU A 153 -3.54 -8.69 9.90
N GLN A 154 -3.15 -8.71 11.17
CA GLN A 154 -2.01 -9.49 11.60
C GLN A 154 -2.51 -10.89 11.92
N ILE A 155 -1.93 -11.91 11.28
CA ILE A 155 -2.23 -13.30 11.52
C ILE A 155 -1.03 -13.90 12.23
N VAL A 156 -1.24 -14.34 13.46
CA VAL A 156 -0.21 -15.01 14.25
C VAL A 156 -0.54 -16.49 14.28
N HIS A 157 0.34 -17.29 13.68
CA HIS A 157 0.28 -18.73 13.80
C HIS A 157 1.03 -19.17 15.06
N GLY A 158 0.36 -19.93 15.96
CA GLY A 158 1.00 -20.52 17.12
C GLY A 158 1.92 -21.67 16.71
N ASP A 159 2.99 -21.87 17.46
CA ASP A 159 4.02 -22.88 17.34
C ASP A 159 4.48 -23.23 15.91
N HIS A 160 5.66 -22.75 15.57
CA HIS A 160 6.27 -22.90 14.23
C HIS A 160 6.40 -24.35 13.74
N GLY A 161 6.32 -25.34 14.63
CA GLY A 161 6.39 -26.78 14.29
C GLY A 161 5.05 -27.42 13.91
N ALA A 162 3.93 -26.85 14.37
CA ALA A 162 2.59 -27.41 14.16
C ALA A 162 1.82 -26.80 12.97
N ALA A 163 2.32 -25.71 12.41
CA ALA A 163 1.63 -24.94 11.39
C ALA A 163 1.89 -25.40 9.96
N GLU A 164 2.65 -26.47 9.72
CA GLU A 164 2.81 -27.03 8.39
C GLU A 164 1.44 -27.36 7.80
N GLY A 165 1.05 -26.64 6.76
CA GLY A 165 -0.16 -26.85 5.99
C GLY A 165 -1.39 -26.01 6.34
N MET A 166 -1.41 -25.24 7.44
CA MET A 166 -2.51 -24.32 7.74
C MET A 166 -2.13 -22.87 7.37
N THR A 167 -2.82 -22.29 6.41
CA THR A 167 -2.59 -20.89 6.02
C THR A 167 -3.92 -20.16 5.83
N ILE A 168 -4.09 -19.04 6.54
CA ILE A 168 -5.21 -18.13 6.34
C ILE A 168 -4.73 -17.03 5.37
N HIS A 169 -5.38 -16.93 4.22
CA HIS A 169 -5.04 -15.95 3.17
C HIS A 169 -5.73 -14.62 3.36
N GLY A 170 -6.88 -14.62 4.03
CA GLY A 170 -7.61 -13.40 4.33
C GLY A 170 -8.95 -13.67 5.02
N VAL A 171 -9.47 -12.63 5.65
CA VAL A 171 -10.83 -12.62 6.22
C VAL A 171 -11.49 -11.32 5.82
N VAL A 172 -12.71 -11.40 5.33
CA VAL A 172 -13.53 -10.23 4.98
C VAL A 172 -14.89 -10.34 5.66
N ARG A 173 -15.50 -9.19 5.94
CA ARG A 173 -16.84 -9.13 6.48
C ARG A 173 -17.86 -8.97 5.34
N LEU A 174 -18.90 -9.80 5.34
CA LEU A 174 -20.07 -9.66 4.49
C LEU A 174 -21.34 -9.62 5.37
N GLY A 175 -21.82 -8.41 5.64
CA GLY A 175 -22.99 -8.20 6.52
C GLY A 175 -22.72 -8.68 7.95
N GLN A 176 -23.42 -9.71 8.39
CA GLN A 176 -23.27 -10.32 9.72
C GLN A 176 -22.42 -11.61 9.70
N LYS A 177 -21.63 -11.82 8.67
CA LYS A 177 -20.76 -12.98 8.50
C LYS A 177 -19.35 -12.53 8.24
N LEU A 178 -18.38 -13.38 8.60
CA LEU A 178 -17.01 -13.30 8.12
C LEU A 178 -16.81 -14.38 7.06
N VAL A 179 -16.14 -14.05 6.00
CA VAL A 179 -15.70 -15.00 4.96
C VAL A 179 -14.20 -15.09 5.04
N MET A 180 -13.70 -16.29 5.30
CA MET A 180 -12.29 -16.59 5.45
C MET A 180 -11.83 -17.48 4.29
N GLN A 181 -10.76 -17.09 3.63
CA GLN A 181 -10.06 -17.94 2.69
C GLN A 181 -8.83 -18.55 3.35
N ALA A 182 -8.71 -19.87 3.30
CA ALA A 182 -7.61 -20.60 3.95
C ALA A 182 -7.31 -21.91 3.25
N THR A 183 -6.08 -22.38 3.38
CA THR A 183 -5.62 -23.71 2.91
C THR A 183 -5.12 -24.56 4.08
N GLY A 184 -5.18 -25.88 3.93
CA GLY A 184 -4.75 -26.82 4.97
C GLY A 184 -5.69 -26.90 6.18
N ILE A 185 -6.90 -26.36 6.08
CA ILE A 185 -7.97 -26.38 7.08
C ILE A 185 -9.06 -27.32 6.60
N VAL A 186 -9.61 -28.12 7.52
CA VAL A 186 -10.67 -29.10 7.18
C VAL A 186 -11.96 -28.84 7.97
N GLN A 187 -11.86 -28.69 9.28
CA GLN A 187 -13.02 -28.46 10.16
C GLN A 187 -12.64 -27.41 11.22
N PRO A 188 -12.57 -26.14 10.84
CA PRO A 188 -12.18 -25.09 11.77
C PRO A 188 -13.25 -24.85 12.80
N VAL A 189 -12.81 -24.58 14.01
CA VAL A 189 -13.62 -23.98 15.07
C VAL A 189 -13.13 -22.53 15.23
N ALA A 190 -14.05 -21.60 15.35
CA ALA A 190 -13.74 -20.19 15.42
C ALA A 190 -14.35 -19.52 16.65
N TRP A 191 -13.57 -18.71 17.33
CA TRP A 191 -14.02 -17.93 18.50
C TRP A 191 -13.59 -16.48 18.37
N ILE A 192 -14.46 -15.59 18.84
CA ILE A 192 -14.02 -14.25 19.22
C ILE A 192 -13.41 -14.36 20.61
N VAL A 193 -12.23 -13.83 20.77
CA VAL A 193 -11.47 -13.84 22.01
C VAL A 193 -11.11 -12.42 22.44
N SER A 194 -10.90 -12.21 23.74
CA SER A 194 -10.28 -10.98 24.25
C SER A 194 -8.81 -10.95 23.90
N THR A 195 -8.16 -9.79 24.11
CA THR A 195 -6.69 -9.66 23.95
C THR A 195 -5.88 -10.61 24.84
N ASP A 196 -6.46 -11.05 25.94
CA ASP A 196 -5.86 -12.04 26.85
C ASP A 196 -6.13 -13.50 26.40
N GLY A 197 -6.76 -13.67 25.23
CA GLY A 197 -7.05 -14.99 24.65
C GLY A 197 -8.25 -15.71 25.28
N ILE A 198 -9.07 -15.03 26.10
CA ILE A 198 -10.24 -15.61 26.73
C ILE A 198 -11.37 -15.70 25.69
N PRO A 199 -11.95 -16.89 25.44
CA PRO A 199 -13.08 -17.06 24.53
C PRO A 199 -14.32 -16.28 25.01
N LEU A 200 -14.83 -15.41 24.18
CA LEU A 200 -16.02 -14.58 24.44
C LEU A 200 -17.24 -15.09 23.68
N LEU A 201 -17.04 -15.60 22.47
CA LEU A 201 -18.12 -16.02 21.60
C LEU A 201 -17.63 -17.08 20.61
N SER A 202 -18.34 -18.19 20.48
CA SER A 202 -18.14 -19.18 19.43
C SER A 202 -18.90 -18.79 18.17
N LEU A 203 -18.27 -18.93 17.02
CA LEU A 203 -18.87 -18.71 15.70
C LEU A 203 -19.29 -20.05 15.09
N ILE A 204 -20.37 -19.99 14.29
CA ILE A 204 -20.78 -21.15 13.48
C ILE A 204 -19.90 -21.14 12.21
N THR A 205 -19.18 -22.23 11.98
CA THR A 205 -18.30 -22.41 10.83
C THR A 205 -18.93 -23.33 9.81
N ARG A 206 -18.91 -22.92 8.54
CA ARG A 206 -19.34 -23.73 7.40
C ARG A 206 -18.40 -23.54 6.23
N HIS A 207 -18.24 -24.55 5.39
CA HIS A 207 -17.62 -24.40 4.07
C HIS A 207 -18.53 -23.59 3.15
N HIS A 208 -17.94 -22.90 2.22
CA HIS A 208 -18.66 -22.33 1.07
C HIS A 208 -19.03 -23.49 0.12
N ASP A 209 -20.24 -23.45 -0.47
CA ASP A 209 -20.73 -24.56 -1.28
C ASP A 209 -19.89 -24.82 -2.54
N ASP A 210 -19.33 -23.76 -3.13
CA ASP A 210 -18.58 -23.83 -4.40
C ASP A 210 -17.06 -23.84 -4.23
N ASP A 211 -16.53 -23.55 -3.04
CA ASP A 211 -15.08 -23.48 -2.79
C ASP A 211 -14.70 -24.03 -1.41
N PRO A 212 -14.03 -25.22 -1.37
CA PRO A 212 -13.65 -25.85 -0.12
C PRO A 212 -12.55 -25.10 0.65
N GLN A 213 -11.90 -24.10 0.05
CA GLN A 213 -10.92 -23.25 0.72
C GLN A 213 -11.55 -22.00 1.33
N VAL A 214 -12.84 -21.79 1.12
CA VAL A 214 -13.59 -20.66 1.67
C VAL A 214 -14.50 -21.13 2.79
N PHE A 215 -14.39 -20.47 3.92
CA PHE A 215 -15.16 -20.75 5.14
C PHE A 215 -16.05 -19.54 5.47
N ILE A 216 -17.28 -19.83 5.83
CA ILE A 216 -18.24 -18.83 6.33
C ILE A 216 -18.32 -18.96 7.84
N LEU A 217 -18.01 -17.87 8.55
CA LEU A 217 -18.07 -17.78 9.99
C LEU A 217 -19.25 -16.89 10.36
N GLU A 218 -20.29 -17.46 10.95
CA GLU A 218 -21.52 -16.74 11.28
C GLU A 218 -21.57 -16.40 12.76
N PHE A 219 -21.95 -15.17 13.05
CA PHE A 219 -22.24 -14.74 14.40
C PHE A 219 -23.62 -15.28 14.84
N PRO A 220 -23.76 -15.76 16.07
CA PRO A 220 -25.08 -16.03 16.63
C PRO A 220 -25.96 -14.76 16.57
N PRO A 221 -27.29 -14.92 16.42
CA PRO A 221 -28.22 -13.80 16.37
C PRO A 221 -27.98 -12.80 17.51
N SER A 222 -28.02 -11.51 17.22
CA SER A 222 -27.78 -10.38 18.14
C SER A 222 -26.42 -10.32 18.85
N ALA A 223 -25.51 -11.26 18.60
CA ALA A 223 -24.19 -11.27 19.24
C ALA A 223 -23.26 -10.21 18.63
N LEU A 224 -23.34 -10.00 17.32
CA LEU A 224 -22.51 -9.02 16.63
C LEU A 224 -22.77 -7.60 17.13
N ASP A 225 -24.03 -7.19 17.30
CA ASP A 225 -24.39 -5.86 17.77
C ASP A 225 -23.86 -5.61 19.18
N ARG A 226 -23.91 -6.61 20.06
CA ARG A 226 -23.34 -6.52 21.41
C ARG A 226 -21.83 -6.34 21.39
N LEU A 227 -21.11 -7.11 20.54
CA LEU A 227 -19.68 -7.00 20.39
C LEU A 227 -19.23 -5.66 19.83
N LEU A 228 -19.96 -5.09 18.87
CA LEU A 228 -19.64 -3.79 18.28
C LEU A 228 -19.79 -2.61 19.26
N HIS A 229 -20.61 -2.75 20.29
CA HIS A 229 -20.77 -1.75 21.34
C HIS A 229 -19.71 -1.84 22.44
N GLN A 230 -19.01 -2.96 22.54
CA GLN A 230 -17.87 -3.11 23.45
C GLN A 230 -16.69 -2.30 22.90
N ARG A 231 -16.03 -1.53 23.75
CA ARG A 231 -14.84 -0.74 23.37
C ARG A 231 -13.55 -1.56 23.46
N GLU A 232 -13.65 -2.80 23.86
CA GLU A 232 -12.53 -3.71 24.02
C GLU A 232 -12.02 -4.20 22.67
N GLN A 233 -10.73 -4.34 22.56
CA GLN A 233 -10.09 -4.94 21.38
C GLN A 233 -10.44 -6.44 21.34
N LEU A 234 -10.89 -6.90 20.18
CA LEU A 234 -11.30 -8.27 19.97
C LEU A 234 -10.44 -8.91 18.91
N ASP A 235 -10.12 -10.17 19.11
CA ASP A 235 -9.37 -10.98 18.16
C ASP A 235 -10.23 -12.17 17.69
N LEU A 236 -9.89 -12.75 16.54
CA LEU A 236 -10.53 -13.95 16.03
C LEU A 236 -9.53 -15.12 16.12
N CYS A 237 -9.85 -16.12 16.90
CA CYS A 237 -9.08 -17.36 17.02
C CYS A 237 -9.70 -18.43 16.13
N ILE A 238 -8.87 -19.07 15.30
CA ILE A 238 -9.22 -20.21 14.46
C ILE A 238 -8.41 -21.40 14.91
N GLU A 239 -9.06 -22.52 15.14
CA GLU A 239 -8.40 -23.79 15.48
C GLU A 239 -8.89 -24.89 14.54
N ASP A 240 -7.95 -25.68 14.03
CA ASP A 240 -8.20 -26.88 13.27
C ASP A 240 -7.19 -27.97 13.64
N ARG A 241 -7.68 -29.09 14.15
CA ARG A 241 -6.85 -30.25 14.51
C ARG A 241 -5.68 -29.91 15.45
N GLY A 242 -5.92 -29.08 16.45
CA GLY A 242 -4.91 -28.64 17.42
C GLY A 242 -3.96 -27.55 16.95
N ARG A 243 -4.09 -27.09 15.69
CA ARG A 243 -3.35 -25.94 15.17
C ARG A 243 -4.19 -24.68 15.37
N LYS A 244 -3.54 -23.57 15.75
CA LYS A 244 -4.21 -22.32 16.04
C LYS A 244 -3.65 -21.18 15.23
N ALA A 245 -4.52 -20.29 14.77
CA ALA A 245 -4.19 -18.99 14.24
C ALA A 245 -5.01 -17.91 14.93
N LEU A 246 -4.38 -16.79 15.23
CA LEU A 246 -5.01 -15.61 15.83
C LEU A 246 -4.99 -14.48 14.85
N ILE A 247 -6.15 -13.91 14.55
CA ILE A 247 -6.31 -12.72 13.72
C ILE A 247 -6.55 -11.55 14.67
N ILE A 248 -5.56 -10.67 14.77
CA ILE A 248 -5.51 -9.59 15.74
C ILE A 248 -6.31 -8.36 15.23
N ASP A 249 -6.94 -7.67 16.16
CA ASP A 249 -7.70 -6.43 15.94
C ASP A 249 -8.86 -6.61 14.94
N LEU A 250 -9.77 -7.50 15.29
CA LEU A 250 -10.98 -7.78 14.52
C LEU A 250 -11.84 -6.52 14.26
N HIS A 251 -11.74 -5.48 15.11
CA HIS A 251 -12.44 -4.21 14.91
C HIS A 251 -12.11 -3.54 13.58
N ARG A 252 -10.95 -3.81 12.99
CA ARG A 252 -10.61 -3.30 11.65
C ARG A 252 -11.58 -3.79 10.59
N LEU A 253 -12.10 -5.01 10.72
CA LEU A 253 -13.13 -5.56 9.83
C LEU A 253 -14.48 -4.85 9.99
N PHE A 254 -14.74 -4.26 11.15
CA PHE A 254 -16.02 -3.62 11.46
C PHE A 254 -16.01 -2.10 11.22
N ARG A 255 -14.88 -1.43 11.36
CA ARG A 255 -14.78 0.05 11.17
C ARG A 255 -14.96 0.50 9.72
N CYS A 256 -14.74 -0.35 8.75
CA CYS A 256 -14.81 0.01 7.34
C CYS A 256 -16.23 0.12 6.76
N TYR A 257 -17.29 -0.14 7.53
CA TYR A 257 -18.66 -0.26 7.00
C TYR A 257 -19.72 0.64 7.63
N ASN A 258 -19.36 1.71 8.32
CA ASN A 258 -20.34 2.73 8.66
C ASN A 258 -20.59 3.71 7.47
N PHE A 259 -20.87 3.17 6.30
CA PHE A 259 -21.53 3.91 5.23
C PHE A 259 -23.04 3.84 5.43
N GLY A 260 -23.59 4.69 6.28
CA GLY A 260 -25.03 4.76 6.39
C GLY A 260 -25.56 5.19 7.75
N SER A 261 -25.14 6.34 8.25
CA SER A 261 -25.97 7.17 9.09
C SER A 261 -25.56 8.61 8.91
N ASN A 262 -26.45 9.40 8.31
CA ASN A 262 -26.56 10.85 8.33
C ASN A 262 -25.51 11.59 9.17
N ARG A 263 -24.36 11.88 8.58
CA ARG A 263 -23.60 13.07 8.94
C ARG A 263 -23.82 14.07 7.83
N ALA A 264 -24.48 15.16 8.17
CA ALA A 264 -24.49 16.36 7.36
C ALA A 264 -23.07 16.67 6.87
N PRO A 265 -22.89 17.16 5.62
CA PRO A 265 -21.58 17.53 5.12
C PRO A 265 -20.95 18.49 6.13
N ARG A 266 -19.74 18.15 6.60
CA ARG A 266 -18.94 19.10 7.36
C ARG A 266 -18.73 20.29 6.43
N GLN A 267 -19.14 21.48 6.87
CA GLN A 267 -18.77 22.73 6.24
C GLN A 267 -17.26 22.72 6.08
N GLU A 268 -16.78 22.91 4.86
CA GLU A 268 -15.37 23.15 4.58
C GLU A 268 -14.91 24.30 5.47
N PRO A 269 -13.76 24.20 6.15
CA PRO A 269 -13.19 25.37 6.81
C PRO A 269 -12.88 26.40 5.75
N GLU A 270 -13.34 27.64 5.97
CA GLU A 270 -13.03 28.81 5.14
C GLU A 270 -11.52 28.82 4.83
N ARG A 271 -11.21 28.95 3.54
CA ARG A 271 -9.84 29.18 3.08
C ARG A 271 -9.31 30.43 3.74
N LEU A 272 -8.39 30.26 4.66
CA LEU A 272 -7.55 31.36 5.10
C LEU A 272 -6.64 31.73 3.91
N GLU A 273 -6.91 32.88 3.31
CA GLU A 273 -5.99 33.47 2.35
C GLU A 273 -4.66 33.75 3.06
N PRO A 274 -3.51 33.45 2.45
CA PRO A 274 -2.23 33.79 3.03
C PRO A 274 -2.03 35.30 2.95
N SER A 275 -2.10 35.98 4.10
CA SER A 275 -1.62 37.37 4.19
C SER A 275 -0.09 37.35 4.12
N PHE A 276 0.43 37.84 3.01
CA PHE A 276 1.84 38.20 2.89
C PHE A 276 2.12 39.41 3.78
N VAL A 277 3.02 39.29 4.72
CA VAL A 277 3.87 40.33 5.28
C VAL A 277 5.31 39.87 5.17
#